data_c1cdbd7b33e227b31832b97f60503968
#
_entry.id   c1cdbd7b33e227b31832b97f60503968
#
_cell.length_a   1.000
_cell.length_b   1.000
_cell.length_c   1.000
_cell.angle_alpha   90.00
_cell.angle_beta   90.00
_cell.angle_gamma   90.00
#
_symmetry.space_group_name_H-M   'P 1'
#
loop_
_entity.id
_entity.type
_entity.pdbx_description
1 polymer ?
#
loop_
_entity_poly.entity_id
_entity_poly.type
_entity_poly.pdbx_seq_one_letter_code
_entity_poly.pdbx_strand_id
1 'polypeptide(L)'
;MKFEKIHHVAIIASDYEASKAFYTEVLELPIIRENYRSERDSYKLDLKLGESEIELFSFPNPPERPSGPESVGLRHLCFYVEDVEATVAELNRKGVETEPIRLDDYTNKKFTFFKDPAGLPLELHE
;
A
#
# COMPACT_ATOMS: atom_id res chain seq x y z
N MET A 1 -12.11 22.34 14.96
CA MET A 1 -10.99 21.51 14.51
C MET A 1 -11.23 21.14 13.04
N LYS A 2 -10.25 21.30 12.18
CA LYS A 2 -10.41 21.00 10.76
C LYS A 2 -9.22 20.19 10.26
N PHE A 3 -9.48 18.96 9.79
CA PHE A 3 -8.50 18.13 9.12
C PHE A 3 -8.63 18.37 7.61
N GLU A 4 -7.53 18.75 6.96
CA GLU A 4 -7.53 19.10 5.53
C GLU A 4 -7.45 17.89 4.62
N LYS A 5 -6.58 16.92 4.95
CA LYS A 5 -6.36 15.71 4.16
C LYS A 5 -5.54 14.71 4.97
N ILE A 6 -5.43 13.51 4.45
CA ILE A 6 -4.45 12.54 4.93
C ILE A 6 -3.08 13.00 4.43
N HIS A 7 -2.15 13.34 5.33
CA HIS A 7 -0.79 13.74 4.96
C HIS A 7 0.02 12.55 4.49
N HIS A 8 0.06 11.49 5.31
CA HIS A 8 0.77 10.26 4.97
C HIS A 8 0.16 9.06 5.69
N VAL A 9 0.48 7.88 5.16
CA VAL A 9 0.24 6.59 5.82
C VAL A 9 1.59 5.93 6.02
N ALA A 10 1.87 5.48 7.23
CA ALA A 10 3.12 4.79 7.56
C ALA A 10 2.90 3.28 7.51
N ILE A 11 3.79 2.58 6.82
CA ILE A 11 3.74 1.13 6.61
C ILE A 11 5.08 0.53 7.05
N ILE A 12 5.03 -0.54 7.82
CA ILE A 12 6.22 -1.29 8.22
C ILE A 12 6.35 -2.51 7.32
N ALA A 13 7.51 -2.63 6.65
CA ALA A 13 7.82 -3.75 5.78
C ALA A 13 8.38 -4.93 6.57
N SER A 14 8.00 -6.15 6.20
CA SER A 14 8.64 -7.37 6.71
C SER A 14 9.99 -7.61 6.02
N ASP A 15 10.07 -7.32 4.73
CA ASP A 15 11.27 -7.33 3.90
C ASP A 15 11.35 -5.99 3.17
N TYR A 16 12.24 -5.12 3.63
CA TYR A 16 12.32 -3.73 3.15
C TYR A 16 12.59 -3.64 1.66
N GLU A 17 13.57 -4.40 1.15
CA GLU A 17 13.93 -4.34 -0.27
C GLU A 17 12.78 -4.85 -1.17
N ALA A 18 12.09 -5.91 -0.74
CA ALA A 18 10.94 -6.43 -1.47
C ALA A 18 9.79 -5.41 -1.49
N SER A 19 9.49 -4.78 -0.36
CA SER A 19 8.44 -3.77 -0.28
C SER A 19 8.83 -2.50 -1.04
N LYS A 20 10.09 -2.07 -0.96
CA LYS A 20 10.57 -0.94 -1.74
C LYS A 20 10.38 -1.18 -3.24
N ALA A 21 10.79 -2.34 -3.75
CA ALA A 21 10.60 -2.70 -5.14
C ALA A 21 9.11 -2.72 -5.52
N PHE A 22 8.27 -3.28 -4.66
CA PHE A 22 6.84 -3.33 -4.90
C PHE A 22 6.23 -1.93 -5.03
N TYR A 23 6.45 -1.05 -4.08
CA TYR A 23 5.85 0.29 -4.11
C TYR A 23 6.46 1.20 -5.19
N THR A 24 7.75 1.07 -5.49
CA THR A 24 8.42 1.96 -6.46
C THR A 24 8.40 1.43 -7.90
N GLU A 25 8.51 0.11 -8.10
CA GLU A 25 8.59 -0.49 -9.44
C GLU A 25 7.24 -1.04 -9.90
N VAL A 26 6.50 -1.73 -9.03
CA VAL A 26 5.19 -2.29 -9.39
C VAL A 26 4.12 -1.20 -9.36
N LEU A 27 3.97 -0.48 -8.24
CA LEU A 27 2.98 0.59 -8.11
C LEU A 27 3.46 1.92 -8.70
N GLU A 28 4.74 2.02 -9.07
CA GLU A 28 5.34 3.20 -9.73
C GLU A 28 5.23 4.48 -8.90
N LEU A 29 5.24 4.39 -7.58
CA LEU A 29 5.22 5.58 -6.72
C LEU A 29 6.60 6.26 -6.72
N PRO A 30 6.66 7.56 -7.05
CA PRO A 30 7.94 8.28 -7.04
C PRO A 30 8.54 8.38 -5.64
N ILE A 31 9.86 8.21 -5.56
CA ILE A 31 10.61 8.41 -4.32
C ILE A 31 10.78 9.91 -4.08
N ILE A 32 10.39 10.37 -2.89
CA ILE A 32 10.66 11.73 -2.43
C ILE A 32 12.04 11.78 -1.78
N ARG A 33 12.29 10.89 -0.82
CA ARG A 33 13.57 10.73 -0.13
C ARG A 33 13.67 9.40 0.56
N GLU A 34 14.91 8.96 0.80
CA GLU A 34 15.19 7.76 1.58
C GLU A 34 16.28 8.07 2.59
N ASN A 35 16.07 7.71 3.86
CA ASN A 35 17.02 7.93 4.93
C ASN A 35 17.19 6.65 5.76
N TYR A 36 18.43 6.40 6.18
CA TYR A 36 18.74 5.39 7.18
C TYR A 36 18.90 6.07 8.53
N ARG A 37 18.16 5.57 9.52
CA ARG A 37 18.18 6.10 10.90
C ARG A 37 18.96 5.13 11.78
N SER A 38 20.23 5.44 12.01
CA SER A 38 21.17 4.51 12.71
C SER A 38 20.75 4.21 14.15
N GLU A 39 20.18 5.17 14.85
CA GLU A 39 19.72 5.00 16.24
C GLU A 39 18.56 4.02 16.38
N ARG A 40 17.89 3.69 15.31
CA ARG A 40 16.78 2.75 15.28
C ARG A 40 17.03 1.55 14.37
N ASP A 41 18.17 1.53 13.69
CA ASP A 41 18.46 0.55 12.63
C ASP A 41 17.28 0.41 11.68
N SER A 42 16.85 1.54 11.13
CA SER A 42 15.59 1.65 10.37
C SER A 42 15.75 2.55 9.17
N TYR A 43 15.39 2.05 8.00
CA TYR A 43 15.17 2.88 6.82
C TYR A 43 13.80 3.54 6.90
N LYS A 44 13.72 4.75 6.37
CA LYS A 44 12.47 5.48 6.14
C LYS A 44 12.47 5.96 4.70
N LEU A 45 11.53 5.47 3.90
CA LEU A 45 11.37 5.80 2.50
C LEU A 45 10.05 6.56 2.33
N ASP A 46 10.14 7.80 1.88
CA ASP A 46 8.97 8.64 1.61
C ASP A 46 8.62 8.57 0.13
N LEU A 47 7.40 8.15 -0.16
CA LEU A 47 6.87 7.96 -1.51
C LEU A 47 5.71 8.91 -1.76
N LYS A 48 5.63 9.43 -2.98
CA LYS A 48 4.52 10.31 -3.37
C LYS A 48 3.31 9.50 -3.83
N LEU A 49 2.14 9.83 -3.31
CA LEU A 49 0.86 9.24 -3.72
C LEU A 49 -0.16 10.37 -3.89
N GLY A 50 -0.30 10.90 -5.13
CA GLY A 50 -1.13 12.07 -5.37
C GLY A 50 -0.66 13.24 -4.51
N GLU A 51 -1.56 13.80 -3.68
CA GLU A 51 -1.24 14.85 -2.72
C GLU A 51 -0.87 14.33 -1.34
N SER A 52 -0.83 13.02 -1.17
CA SER A 52 -0.44 12.36 0.07
C SER A 52 0.88 11.63 -0.10
N GLU A 53 1.36 11.00 0.96
CA GLU A 53 2.60 10.23 0.95
C GLU A 53 2.40 8.88 1.61
N ILE A 54 3.23 7.92 1.22
CA ILE A 54 3.43 6.69 1.97
C ILE A 54 4.83 6.77 2.57
N GLU A 55 4.94 6.51 3.88
CA GLU A 55 6.22 6.35 4.56
C GLU A 55 6.45 4.88 4.81
N LEU A 56 7.39 4.29 4.06
CA LEU A 56 7.75 2.89 4.21
C LEU A 56 8.93 2.76 5.17
N PHE A 57 8.75 1.94 6.20
CA PHE A 57 9.76 1.73 7.24
C PHE A 57 10.27 0.30 7.25
N SER A 58 11.55 0.15 7.59
CA SER A 58 12.09 -1.10 8.09
C SER A 58 12.35 -0.99 9.59
N PHE A 59 12.18 -2.11 10.30
CA PHE A 59 12.59 -2.26 11.70
C PHE A 59 13.18 -3.66 11.88
N PRO A 60 14.10 -3.86 12.85
CA PRO A 60 14.60 -5.20 13.13
C PRO A 60 13.49 -6.14 13.61
N ASN A 61 13.34 -7.28 12.93
CA ASN A 61 12.42 -8.37 13.31
C ASN A 61 11.00 -7.92 13.69
N PRO A 62 10.30 -7.19 12.81
CA PRO A 62 8.95 -6.78 13.13
C PRO A 62 8.02 -8.00 13.17
N PRO A 63 7.06 -8.04 14.12
CA PRO A 63 6.04 -9.10 14.12
C PRO A 63 5.24 -9.10 12.83
N GLU A 64 4.76 -10.27 12.43
CA GLU A 64 3.89 -10.37 11.26
C GLU A 64 2.57 -9.63 11.47
N ARG A 65 1.98 -9.15 10.37
CA ARG A 65 0.68 -8.51 10.40
C ARG A 65 -0.42 -9.51 10.80
N PRO A 66 -1.22 -9.21 11.84
CA PRO A 66 -2.38 -10.05 12.19
C PRO A 66 -3.56 -9.74 11.25
N SER A 67 -3.75 -10.55 10.20
CA SER A 67 -4.81 -10.32 9.21
C SER A 67 -5.94 -11.34 9.25
N GLY A 68 -5.77 -12.44 9.95
CA GLY A 68 -6.80 -13.47 10.05
C GLY A 68 -6.77 -14.19 11.40
N PRO A 69 -7.80 -14.03 12.25
CA PRO A 69 -8.99 -13.21 12.04
C PRO A 69 -8.65 -11.72 12.02
N GLU A 70 -9.58 -10.91 11.53
CA GLU A 70 -9.39 -9.45 11.43
C GLU A 70 -9.23 -8.84 12.82
N SER A 71 -8.21 -8.00 12.97
CA SER A 71 -7.86 -7.33 14.22
C SER A 71 -8.33 -5.88 14.22
N VAL A 72 -8.47 -5.33 15.41
CA VAL A 72 -8.75 -3.91 15.59
C VAL A 72 -7.63 -3.07 14.98
N GLY A 73 -7.98 -1.97 14.31
CA GLY A 73 -7.03 -1.06 13.68
C GLY A 73 -7.27 -0.93 12.18
N LEU A 74 -6.25 -0.51 11.46
CA LEU A 74 -6.33 -0.36 10.00
C LEU A 74 -6.56 -1.72 9.33
N ARG A 75 -7.67 -1.81 8.58
CA ARG A 75 -8.03 -3.02 7.86
C ARG A 75 -7.29 -3.13 6.52
N HIS A 76 -7.29 -2.06 5.76
CA HIS A 76 -6.64 -1.98 4.44
C HIS A 76 -6.40 -0.54 4.04
N LEU A 77 -5.66 -0.35 2.96
CA LEU A 77 -5.44 0.94 2.32
C LEU A 77 -6.06 0.89 0.92
N CYS A 78 -6.90 1.86 0.61
CA CYS A 78 -7.58 1.92 -0.67
C CYS A 78 -7.03 3.04 -1.54
N PHE A 79 -6.73 2.72 -2.81
CA PHE A 79 -6.31 3.68 -3.83
C PHE A 79 -7.48 3.94 -4.79
N TYR A 80 -7.75 5.20 -5.06
CA TYR A 80 -8.63 5.57 -6.16
C TYR A 80 -7.90 5.38 -7.48
N VAL A 81 -8.55 4.74 -8.46
CA VAL A 81 -8.10 4.66 -9.84
C VAL A 81 -9.27 4.93 -10.78
N GLU A 82 -8.99 5.50 -11.94
CA GLU A 82 -10.05 5.78 -12.91
C GLU A 82 -10.60 4.51 -13.57
N ASP A 83 -9.78 3.48 -13.71
CA ASP A 83 -10.13 2.22 -14.40
C ASP A 83 -9.53 1.04 -13.66
N VAL A 84 -10.37 0.37 -12.87
CA VAL A 84 -9.94 -0.80 -12.09
C VAL A 84 -9.52 -1.95 -13.01
N GLU A 85 -10.23 -2.20 -14.11
CA GLU A 85 -9.88 -3.30 -15.03
C GLU A 85 -8.51 -3.10 -15.66
N ALA A 86 -8.22 -1.89 -16.13
CA ALA A 86 -6.91 -1.57 -16.72
C ALA A 86 -5.79 -1.69 -15.70
N THR A 87 -6.02 -1.21 -14.48
CA THR A 87 -5.02 -1.29 -13.39
C THR A 87 -4.76 -2.73 -12.98
N VAL A 88 -5.81 -3.56 -12.88
CA VAL A 88 -5.67 -5.00 -12.61
C VAL A 88 -4.86 -5.68 -13.70
N ALA A 89 -5.13 -5.39 -14.98
CA ALA A 89 -4.37 -5.97 -16.08
C ALA A 89 -2.88 -5.63 -15.98
N GLU A 90 -2.55 -4.40 -15.59
CA GLU A 90 -1.17 -3.98 -15.39
C GLU A 90 -0.51 -4.67 -14.21
N LEU A 91 -1.19 -4.75 -13.05
CA LEU A 91 -0.69 -5.49 -11.89
C LEU A 91 -0.42 -6.95 -12.22
N ASN A 92 -1.35 -7.60 -12.92
CA ASN A 92 -1.19 -9.01 -13.31
C ASN A 92 0.00 -9.21 -14.25
N ARG A 93 0.23 -8.30 -15.20
CA ARG A 93 1.44 -8.34 -16.05
C ARG A 93 2.74 -8.24 -15.26
N LYS A 94 2.71 -7.52 -14.15
CA LYS A 94 3.86 -7.36 -13.25
C LYS A 94 3.96 -8.49 -12.20
N GLY A 95 3.12 -9.51 -12.31
CA GLY A 95 3.16 -10.69 -11.44
C GLY A 95 2.41 -10.55 -10.12
N VAL A 96 1.59 -9.53 -9.97
CA VAL A 96 0.78 -9.33 -8.76
C VAL A 96 -0.60 -9.97 -8.95
N GLU A 97 -0.97 -10.88 -8.05
CA GLU A 97 -2.29 -11.49 -8.04
C GLU A 97 -3.32 -10.52 -7.47
N THR A 98 -4.49 -10.48 -8.09
CA THR A 98 -5.63 -9.68 -7.63
C THR A 98 -6.83 -10.59 -7.42
N GLU A 99 -7.71 -10.21 -6.51
CA GLU A 99 -9.01 -10.87 -6.37
C GLU A 99 -9.89 -10.56 -7.60
N PRO A 100 -10.97 -11.31 -7.83
CA PRO A 100 -11.93 -10.97 -8.88
C PRO A 100 -12.51 -9.57 -8.67
N ILE A 101 -12.69 -8.83 -9.74
CA ILE A 101 -13.30 -7.50 -9.70
C ILE A 101 -14.76 -7.63 -9.28
N ARG A 102 -15.19 -6.81 -8.33
CA ARG A 102 -16.56 -6.76 -7.80
C ARG A 102 -17.13 -5.37 -7.95
N LEU A 103 -18.44 -5.28 -7.80
CA LEU A 103 -19.14 -4.00 -7.74
C LEU A 103 -19.49 -3.71 -6.28
N ASP A 104 -19.24 -2.47 -5.87
CA ASP A 104 -19.66 -1.98 -4.57
C ASP A 104 -21.19 -1.92 -4.53
N ASP A 105 -21.81 -2.59 -3.54
CA ASP A 105 -23.27 -2.70 -3.42
C ASP A 105 -23.94 -1.34 -3.24
N TYR A 106 -23.24 -0.33 -2.76
CA TYR A 106 -23.78 0.98 -2.42
C TYR A 106 -23.55 2.02 -3.51
N THR A 107 -22.44 1.96 -4.22
CA THR A 107 -22.03 2.96 -5.22
C THR A 107 -22.08 2.44 -6.65
N ASN A 108 -22.15 1.13 -6.84
CA ASN A 108 -22.08 0.44 -8.13
C ASN A 108 -20.76 0.70 -8.87
N LYS A 109 -19.68 1.02 -8.13
CA LYS A 109 -18.33 1.23 -8.64
C LYS A 109 -17.53 -0.05 -8.55
N LYS A 110 -16.59 -0.23 -9.46
CA LYS A 110 -15.70 -1.39 -9.45
C LYS A 110 -14.63 -1.24 -8.39
N PHE A 111 -14.30 -2.37 -7.75
CA PHE A 111 -13.21 -2.46 -6.79
C PHE A 111 -12.63 -3.87 -6.78
N THR A 112 -11.42 -3.99 -6.27
CA THR A 112 -10.77 -5.27 -6.02
C THR A 112 -9.67 -5.13 -4.99
N PHE A 113 -9.18 -6.28 -4.48
CA PHE A 113 -8.11 -6.33 -3.50
C PHE A 113 -6.89 -7.06 -4.03
N PHE A 114 -5.75 -6.67 -3.53
CA PHE A 114 -4.47 -7.35 -3.69
C PHE A 114 -3.68 -7.13 -2.40
N LYS A 115 -2.45 -7.64 -2.34
CA LYS A 115 -1.64 -7.53 -1.12
C LYS A 115 -0.25 -7.00 -1.44
N ASP A 116 0.31 -6.24 -0.51
CA ASP A 116 1.73 -5.91 -0.57
C ASP A 116 2.58 -7.12 -0.13
N PRO A 117 3.92 -7.06 -0.24
CA PRO A 117 4.79 -8.19 0.13
C PRO A 117 4.70 -8.63 1.60
N ALA A 118 4.28 -7.75 2.50
CA ALA A 118 4.10 -8.06 3.92
C ALA A 118 2.69 -8.54 4.26
N GLY A 119 1.81 -8.66 3.26
CA GLY A 119 0.44 -9.11 3.44
C GLY A 119 -0.57 -8.03 3.79
N LEU A 120 -0.19 -6.75 3.74
CA LEU A 120 -1.14 -5.65 3.91
C LEU A 120 -2.17 -5.67 2.78
N PRO A 121 -3.47 -5.78 3.09
CA PRO A 121 -4.50 -5.69 2.05
C PRO A 121 -4.52 -4.28 1.44
N LEU A 122 -4.51 -4.23 0.13
CA LEU A 122 -4.61 -3.01 -0.66
C LEU A 122 -5.85 -3.13 -1.55
N GLU A 123 -6.56 -2.02 -1.70
CA GLU A 123 -7.78 -1.98 -2.51
C GLU A 123 -7.62 -0.99 -3.66
N LEU A 124 -8.16 -1.34 -4.82
CA LEU A 124 -8.40 -0.42 -5.92
C LEU A 124 -9.89 -0.12 -5.98
N HIS A 125 -10.26 1.14 -6.15
CA HIS A 125 -11.66 1.55 -6.23
C HIS A 125 -11.83 2.71 -7.24
N GLU A 126 -12.86 2.63 -8.09
CA GLU A 126 -13.28 3.71 -8.99
C GLU A 126 -14.08 4.78 -8.28
#